data_f6d7e883ad276414f492718d194da820
#
_entry.id   f6d7e883ad276414f492718d194da820
#
_cell.length_a   1.000
_cell.length_b   1.000
_cell.length_c   1.000
_cell.angle_alpha   90.00
_cell.angle_beta   90.00
_cell.angle_gamma   90.00
#
_symmetry.space_group_name_H-M   'P 1'
#
loop_
_entity.id
_entity.type
_entity.pdbx_description
1 polymer ?
#
loop_
_entity_poly.entity_id
_entity_poly.type
_entity_poly.pdbx_seq_one_letter_code
_entity_poly.pdbx_strand_id
1 'polypeptide(L)'
;SPNRFQDDMGTQFLQHVSAVISACIENARLQENIKQTGLLDPLTGINNRRFFDQRIDEEVMRSRRNKSPLCCLFIDLDHFKSINDNYGHQAGDKVLQQVAKLLSDIMRTTDVLARFGGEEFVILLSESGREISFEIAERIRTIIANHDFVISPTKTLNVTLSIGLAMMHSESQIKNSADLLKAADQAVYAAKVSGRNRVHNAN
;
A
#
# COMPACT_ATOMS: atom_id res chain seq x y z
N SER A 1 -39.08 32.78 -46.91
CA SER A 1 -37.80 33.18 -46.34
C SER A 1 -36.84 31.99 -46.26
N PRO A 2 -35.70 32.01 -46.96
CA PRO A 2 -34.75 30.84 -46.95
C PRO A 2 -33.92 30.66 -45.68
N ASN A 3 -33.95 31.59 -44.74
CA ASN A 3 -33.01 31.60 -43.60
C ASN A 3 -33.51 30.89 -42.32
N ARG A 4 -34.74 30.40 -42.29
CA ARG A 4 -35.29 29.76 -41.05
C ARG A 4 -34.81 28.32 -40.82
N PHE A 5 -34.30 27.64 -41.85
CA PHE A 5 -33.82 26.26 -41.78
C PHE A 5 -32.33 26.13 -41.37
N GLN A 6 -31.55 27.22 -41.47
CA GLN A 6 -30.11 27.16 -41.11
C GLN A 6 -29.83 27.37 -39.62
N ASP A 7 -30.66 28.19 -38.94
CA ASP A 7 -30.45 28.45 -37.49
C ASP A 7 -30.80 27.24 -36.61
N ASP A 8 -31.85 26.49 -36.96
CA ASP A 8 -32.24 25.28 -36.20
C ASP A 8 -31.24 24.12 -36.36
N MET A 9 -30.64 23.94 -37.53
CA MET A 9 -29.63 22.89 -37.76
C MET A 9 -28.34 23.19 -37.02
N GLY A 10 -27.91 24.45 -36.93
CA GLY A 10 -26.73 24.86 -36.16
C GLY A 10 -26.90 24.61 -34.65
N THR A 11 -28.09 24.93 -34.15
CA THR A 11 -28.41 24.74 -32.72
C THR A 11 -28.51 23.25 -32.35
N GLN A 12 -29.14 22.43 -33.18
CA GLN A 12 -29.23 20.99 -32.99
C GLN A 12 -27.84 20.32 -33.07
N PHE A 13 -26.98 20.76 -34.01
CA PHE A 13 -25.60 20.26 -34.11
C PHE A 13 -24.79 20.59 -32.86
N LEU A 14 -24.85 21.82 -32.35
CA LEU A 14 -24.16 22.24 -31.12
C LEU A 14 -24.67 21.48 -29.89
N GLN A 15 -25.96 21.23 -29.78
CA GLN A 15 -26.55 20.42 -28.73
C GLN A 15 -26.06 18.97 -28.80
N HIS A 16 -25.98 18.38 -29.99
CA HIS A 16 -25.44 17.02 -30.17
C HIS A 16 -23.96 16.94 -29.77
N VAL A 17 -23.14 17.89 -30.22
CA VAL A 17 -21.73 17.97 -29.89
C VAL A 17 -21.53 18.14 -28.37
N SER A 18 -22.32 19.03 -27.75
CA SER A 18 -22.29 19.22 -26.29
C SER A 18 -22.66 17.96 -25.53
N ALA A 19 -23.68 17.24 -25.97
CA ALA A 19 -24.07 15.94 -25.33
C ALA A 19 -23.00 14.88 -25.47
N VAL A 20 -22.36 14.78 -26.64
CA VAL A 20 -21.24 13.82 -26.86
C VAL A 20 -20.04 14.18 -25.98
N ILE A 21 -19.66 15.45 -25.92
CA ILE A 21 -18.54 15.90 -25.05
C ILE A 21 -18.85 15.62 -23.58
N SER A 22 -20.05 15.91 -23.10
CA SER A 22 -20.48 15.64 -21.74
C SER A 22 -20.42 14.14 -21.42
N ALA A 23 -20.91 13.29 -22.30
CA ALA A 23 -20.83 11.84 -22.13
C ALA A 23 -19.38 11.31 -22.14
N CYS A 24 -18.51 11.87 -22.97
CA CYS A 24 -17.07 11.52 -22.97
C CYS A 24 -16.38 11.91 -21.66
N ILE A 25 -16.68 13.11 -21.12
CA ILE A 25 -16.12 13.58 -19.85
C ILE A 25 -16.62 12.69 -18.69
N GLU A 26 -17.90 12.35 -18.70
CA GLU A 26 -18.50 11.52 -17.65
C GLU A 26 -17.95 10.08 -17.70
N ASN A 27 -17.80 9.50 -18.89
CA ASN A 27 -17.13 8.22 -19.07
C ASN A 27 -15.66 8.25 -18.63
N ALA A 28 -14.92 9.30 -18.95
CA ALA A 28 -13.54 9.47 -18.50
C ALA A 28 -13.45 9.56 -16.97
N ARG A 29 -14.35 10.29 -16.31
CA ARG A 29 -14.45 10.35 -14.84
C ARG A 29 -14.82 9.02 -14.21
N LEU A 30 -15.76 8.29 -14.78
CA LEU A 30 -16.14 6.95 -14.32
C LEU A 30 -14.98 5.96 -14.46
N GLN A 31 -14.26 5.99 -15.57
CA GLN A 31 -13.06 5.16 -15.75
C GLN A 31 -11.95 5.50 -14.76
N GLU A 32 -11.72 6.78 -14.48
CA GLU A 32 -10.74 7.22 -13.48
C GLU A 32 -11.14 6.77 -12.07
N ASN A 33 -12.41 6.92 -11.71
CA ASN A 33 -12.94 6.42 -10.43
C ASN A 33 -12.83 4.90 -10.29
N ILE A 34 -13.10 4.14 -11.37
CA ILE A 34 -12.94 2.67 -11.38
C ILE A 34 -11.46 2.30 -11.25
N LYS A 35 -10.54 3.03 -11.88
CA LYS A 35 -9.11 2.82 -11.71
C LYS A 35 -8.67 3.11 -10.27
N GLN A 36 -9.11 4.23 -9.68
CA GLN A 36 -8.77 4.60 -8.30
C GLN A 36 -9.37 3.65 -7.26
N THR A 37 -10.65 3.23 -7.42
CA THR A 37 -11.25 2.20 -6.55
C THR A 37 -10.57 0.83 -6.71
N GLY A 38 -10.06 0.52 -7.90
CA GLY A 38 -9.31 -0.72 -8.17
C GLY A 38 -7.88 -0.74 -7.61
N LEU A 39 -7.39 0.34 -6.96
CA LEU A 39 -6.06 0.46 -6.38
C LEU A 39 -6.05 0.47 -4.84
N LEU A 40 -7.22 0.52 -4.22
CA LEU A 40 -7.36 0.42 -2.76
C LEU A 40 -7.77 -0.99 -2.34
N ASP A 41 -7.38 -1.37 -1.14
CA ASP A 41 -7.88 -2.57 -0.47
C ASP A 41 -9.23 -2.25 0.19
N PRO A 42 -10.32 -2.97 -0.14
CA PRO A 42 -11.67 -2.62 0.32
C PRO A 42 -11.88 -2.83 1.81
N LEU A 43 -11.06 -3.67 2.49
CA LEU A 43 -11.17 -3.91 3.91
C LEU A 43 -10.47 -2.82 4.73
N THR A 44 -9.26 -2.44 4.32
CA THR A 44 -8.38 -1.57 5.11
C THR A 44 -8.36 -0.12 4.64
N GLY A 45 -8.80 0.15 3.40
CA GLY A 45 -8.82 1.48 2.80
C GLY A 45 -7.45 2.02 2.37
N ILE A 46 -6.35 1.32 2.65
CA ILE A 46 -5.02 1.64 2.12
C ILE A 46 -4.84 1.09 0.70
N ASN A 47 -3.71 1.40 0.06
CA ASN A 47 -3.45 0.85 -1.26
C ASN A 47 -3.38 -0.69 -1.23
N ASN A 48 -3.74 -1.31 -2.34
CA ASN A 48 -3.62 -2.75 -2.52
C ASN A 48 -2.32 -3.14 -3.23
N ARG A 49 -2.10 -4.46 -3.37
CA ARG A 49 -0.94 -5.03 -4.06
C ARG A 49 -0.76 -4.48 -5.48
N ARG A 50 -1.87 -4.30 -6.24
CA ARG A 50 -1.79 -3.80 -7.62
C ARG A 50 -1.20 -2.39 -7.69
N PHE A 51 -1.58 -1.52 -6.77
CA PHE A 51 -0.97 -0.20 -6.64
C PHE A 51 0.51 -0.30 -6.30
N PHE A 52 0.86 -1.16 -5.33
CA PHE A 52 2.24 -1.36 -4.91
C PHE A 52 3.13 -1.85 -6.07
N ASP A 53 2.66 -2.84 -6.84
CA ASP A 53 3.41 -3.41 -7.97
C ASP A 53 3.72 -2.34 -9.05
N GLN A 54 2.82 -1.37 -9.25
CA GLN A 54 3.07 -0.24 -10.15
C GLN A 54 4.07 0.76 -9.55
N ARG A 55 3.92 1.09 -8.28
CA ARG A 55 4.74 2.11 -7.60
C ARG A 55 6.17 1.67 -7.34
N ILE A 56 6.41 0.40 -7.02
CA ILE A 56 7.76 -0.08 -6.74
C ILE A 56 8.69 0.08 -7.95
N ASP A 57 8.20 -0.16 -9.17
CA ASP A 57 8.99 0.03 -10.38
C ASP A 57 9.33 1.51 -10.61
N GLU A 58 8.37 2.41 -10.40
CA GLU A 58 8.58 3.86 -10.49
C GLU A 58 9.62 4.35 -9.46
N GLU A 59 9.49 3.92 -8.20
CA GLU A 59 10.41 4.32 -7.12
C GLU A 59 11.81 3.74 -7.32
N VAL A 60 11.96 2.53 -7.85
CA VAL A 60 13.25 1.95 -8.24
C VAL A 60 13.91 2.79 -9.34
N MET A 61 13.16 3.17 -10.39
CA MET A 61 13.68 4.03 -11.45
C MET A 61 14.06 5.42 -10.92
N ARG A 62 13.26 5.99 -10.03
CA ARG A 62 13.51 7.27 -9.38
C ARG A 62 14.77 7.24 -8.51
N SER A 63 14.89 6.22 -7.64
CA SER A 63 16.04 6.00 -6.78
C SER A 63 17.35 5.92 -7.57
N ARG A 64 17.34 5.18 -8.68
CA ARG A 64 18.51 5.08 -9.57
C ARG A 64 18.88 6.40 -10.22
N ARG A 65 17.92 7.12 -10.77
CA ARG A 65 18.14 8.42 -11.41
C ARG A 65 18.71 9.42 -10.42
N ASN A 66 18.17 9.48 -9.21
CA ASN A 66 18.56 10.42 -8.17
C ASN A 66 19.74 9.94 -7.33
N LYS A 67 20.19 8.69 -7.51
CA LYS A 67 21.19 8.01 -6.67
C LYS A 67 20.83 8.06 -5.18
N SER A 68 19.54 8.06 -4.87
CA SER A 68 19.01 8.07 -3.50
C SER A 68 18.69 6.64 -3.04
N PRO A 69 18.82 6.33 -1.74
CA PRO A 69 18.47 5.01 -1.21
C PRO A 69 16.95 4.79 -1.27
N LEU A 70 16.55 3.54 -1.51
CA LEU A 70 15.16 3.07 -1.43
C LEU A 70 15.12 1.86 -0.51
N CYS A 71 14.25 1.90 0.49
CA CYS A 71 14.02 0.78 1.40
C CYS A 71 12.64 0.16 1.16
N CYS A 72 12.58 -1.17 1.16
CA CYS A 72 11.35 -1.93 1.21
C CYS A 72 11.23 -2.63 2.57
N LEU A 73 10.13 -2.38 3.26
CA LEU A 73 9.72 -3.17 4.43
C LEU A 73 8.62 -4.13 3.99
N PHE A 74 8.84 -5.41 4.21
CA PHE A 74 7.80 -6.42 4.12
C PHE A 74 7.38 -6.78 5.55
N ILE A 75 6.07 -6.79 5.82
CA ILE A 75 5.51 -6.91 7.16
C ILE A 75 4.47 -8.02 7.14
N ASP A 76 4.51 -8.88 8.15
CA ASP A 76 3.55 -9.97 8.30
C ASP A 76 3.10 -10.05 9.76
N LEU A 77 1.79 -10.19 9.98
CA LEU A 77 1.21 -10.30 11.31
C LEU A 77 1.48 -11.68 11.90
N ASP A 78 2.12 -11.69 13.04
CA ASP A 78 2.43 -12.93 13.75
C ASP A 78 1.17 -13.63 14.25
N HIS A 79 1.07 -14.93 13.96
CA HIS A 79 -0.05 -15.78 14.42
C HIS A 79 -1.45 -15.33 13.99
N PHE A 80 -1.58 -14.57 12.89
CA PHE A 80 -2.88 -14.04 12.45
C PHE A 80 -3.92 -15.13 12.20
N LYS A 81 -3.50 -16.29 11.66
CA LYS A 81 -4.40 -17.44 11.50
C LYS A 81 -5.01 -17.86 12.84
N SER A 82 -4.24 -17.86 13.93
CA SER A 82 -4.74 -18.19 15.28
C SER A 82 -5.81 -17.20 15.76
N ILE A 83 -5.71 -15.92 15.38
CA ILE A 83 -6.73 -14.91 15.68
C ILE A 83 -8.04 -15.28 14.97
N ASN A 84 -7.98 -15.61 13.68
CA ASN A 84 -9.14 -16.04 12.92
C ASN A 84 -9.76 -17.34 13.46
N ASP A 85 -8.93 -18.32 13.79
CA ASP A 85 -9.38 -19.62 14.29
C ASP A 85 -10.05 -19.52 15.67
N ASN A 86 -9.58 -18.63 16.55
CA ASN A 86 -10.10 -18.47 17.92
C ASN A 86 -11.23 -17.45 18.05
N TYR A 87 -11.26 -16.40 17.21
CA TYR A 87 -12.18 -15.25 17.36
C TYR A 87 -13.01 -14.97 16.10
N GLY A 88 -12.82 -15.76 15.05
CA GLY A 88 -13.53 -15.62 13.77
C GLY A 88 -12.94 -14.54 12.84
N HIS A 89 -13.26 -14.64 11.56
CA HIS A 89 -12.74 -13.74 10.52
C HIS A 89 -13.09 -12.27 10.76
N GLN A 90 -14.25 -11.97 11.35
CA GLN A 90 -14.60 -10.57 11.67
C GLN A 90 -13.66 -9.93 12.69
N ALA A 91 -13.10 -10.72 13.62
CA ALA A 91 -12.09 -10.23 14.56
C ALA A 91 -10.76 -9.97 13.85
N GLY A 92 -10.36 -10.87 12.95
CA GLY A 92 -9.19 -10.68 12.10
C GLY A 92 -9.31 -9.43 11.22
N ASP A 93 -10.48 -9.21 10.61
CA ASP A 93 -10.75 -8.01 9.80
C ASP A 93 -10.58 -6.72 10.61
N LYS A 94 -11.10 -6.68 11.85
CA LYS A 94 -10.90 -5.53 12.73
C LYS A 94 -9.43 -5.30 13.10
N VAL A 95 -8.66 -6.37 13.31
CA VAL A 95 -7.23 -6.28 13.56
C VAL A 95 -6.53 -5.67 12.34
N LEU A 96 -6.80 -6.18 11.13
CA LEU A 96 -6.21 -5.66 9.89
C LEU A 96 -6.53 -4.18 9.67
N GLN A 97 -7.76 -3.75 9.93
CA GLN A 97 -8.17 -2.34 9.82
C GLN A 97 -7.40 -1.44 10.79
N GLN A 98 -7.24 -1.89 12.05
CA GLN A 98 -6.49 -1.13 13.06
C GLN A 98 -5.00 -1.08 12.73
N VAL A 99 -4.41 -2.20 12.27
CA VAL A 99 -3.01 -2.23 11.80
C VAL A 99 -2.81 -1.25 10.66
N ALA A 100 -3.66 -1.30 9.63
CA ALA A 100 -3.56 -0.40 8.48
C ALA A 100 -3.63 1.08 8.89
N LYS A 101 -4.53 1.41 9.84
CA LYS A 101 -4.65 2.76 10.39
C LYS A 101 -3.36 3.19 11.10
N LEU A 102 -2.83 2.36 12.01
CA LEU A 102 -1.60 2.65 12.74
C LEU A 102 -0.41 2.82 11.81
N LEU A 103 -0.29 1.97 10.78
CA LEU A 103 0.75 2.11 9.76
C LEU A 103 0.59 3.41 8.99
N SER A 104 -0.63 3.78 8.57
CA SER A 104 -0.89 5.02 7.85
C SER A 104 -0.53 6.27 8.66
N ASP A 105 -0.81 6.25 9.98
CA ASP A 105 -0.53 7.37 10.88
C ASP A 105 1.00 7.61 11.07
N ILE A 106 1.83 6.60 10.80
CA ILE A 106 3.30 6.68 10.91
C ILE A 106 3.95 7.15 9.60
N MET A 107 3.33 6.86 8.45
CA MET A 107 3.91 7.09 7.12
C MET A 107 3.87 8.55 6.71
N ARG A 108 4.89 8.97 5.94
CA ARG A 108 4.93 10.27 5.28
C ARG A 108 4.15 10.20 3.97
N THR A 109 3.79 11.35 3.43
CA THR A 109 3.13 11.45 2.11
C THR A 109 3.98 10.94 0.95
N THR A 110 5.30 10.88 1.13
CA THR A 110 6.27 10.36 0.16
C THR A 110 6.45 8.84 0.23
N ASP A 111 6.02 8.22 1.33
CA ASP A 111 6.13 6.79 1.55
C ASP A 111 4.95 6.07 0.89
N VAL A 112 5.18 4.84 0.47
CA VAL A 112 4.12 4.00 -0.12
C VAL A 112 3.77 2.92 0.88
N LEU A 113 2.49 2.85 1.28
CA LEU A 113 1.95 1.79 2.12
C LEU A 113 0.88 1.04 1.34
N ALA A 114 0.94 -0.30 1.35
CA ALA A 114 -0.06 -1.15 0.74
C ALA A 114 -0.28 -2.45 1.52
N ARG A 115 -1.48 -3.01 1.40
CA ARG A 115 -1.77 -4.38 1.79
C ARG A 115 -1.40 -5.31 0.64
N PHE A 116 -0.45 -6.22 0.87
CA PHE A 116 0.12 -7.07 -0.16
C PHE A 116 -0.60 -8.41 -0.28
N GLY A 117 -1.05 -8.94 0.84
CA GLY A 117 -1.74 -10.23 0.93
C GLY A 117 -2.76 -10.24 2.06
N GLY A 118 -3.16 -11.42 2.50
CA GLY A 118 -4.16 -11.61 3.56
C GLY A 118 -3.80 -10.85 4.85
N GLU A 119 -2.59 -11.11 5.38
CA GLU A 119 -2.06 -10.54 6.64
C GLU A 119 -0.74 -9.82 6.42
N GLU A 120 -0.41 -9.53 5.15
CA GLU A 120 0.86 -8.96 4.72
C GLU A 120 0.71 -7.51 4.29
N PHE A 121 1.63 -6.67 4.73
CA PHE A 121 1.74 -5.27 4.37
C PHE A 121 3.13 -4.97 3.81
N VAL A 122 3.22 -4.00 2.93
CA VAL A 122 4.47 -3.54 2.35
C VAL A 122 4.59 -2.04 2.43
N ILE A 123 5.80 -1.55 2.67
CA ILE A 123 6.11 -0.13 2.72
C ILE A 123 7.35 0.14 1.88
N LEU A 124 7.30 1.20 1.05
CA LEU A 124 8.49 1.75 0.42
C LEU A 124 8.82 3.08 1.10
N LEU A 125 10.04 3.17 1.62
CA LEU A 125 10.59 4.38 2.22
C LEU A 125 11.57 5.00 1.22
N SER A 126 11.16 6.10 0.60
CA SER A 126 11.98 6.82 -0.37
C SER A 126 12.98 7.71 0.34
N GLU A 127 14.20 7.81 -0.23
CA GLU A 127 15.28 8.68 0.25
C GLU A 127 15.66 8.45 1.73
N SER A 128 15.42 7.23 2.24
CA SER A 128 15.71 6.85 3.62
C SER A 128 16.89 5.90 3.69
N GLY A 129 17.94 6.31 4.40
CA GLY A 129 19.11 5.46 4.66
C GLY A 129 18.79 4.29 5.59
N ARG A 130 19.74 3.34 5.71
CA ARG A 130 19.57 2.09 6.48
C ARG A 130 19.16 2.34 7.94
N GLU A 131 19.84 3.23 8.62
CA GLU A 131 19.59 3.52 10.04
C GLU A 131 18.18 4.07 10.26
N ILE A 132 17.80 5.09 9.47
CA ILE A 132 16.47 5.70 9.54
C ILE A 132 15.38 4.66 9.20
N SER A 133 15.60 3.83 8.18
CA SER A 133 14.63 2.80 7.79
C SER A 133 14.46 1.74 8.88
N PHE A 134 15.55 1.37 9.56
CA PHE A 134 15.51 0.43 10.68
C PHE A 134 14.79 1.04 11.89
N GLU A 135 15.05 2.30 12.22
CA GLU A 135 14.33 3.02 13.28
C GLU A 135 12.82 3.11 13.01
N ILE A 136 12.44 3.38 11.76
CA ILE A 136 11.02 3.38 11.35
C ILE A 136 10.42 1.99 11.52
N ALA A 137 11.10 0.94 11.08
CA ALA A 137 10.63 -0.44 11.21
C ALA A 137 10.46 -0.85 12.69
N GLU A 138 11.44 -0.54 13.56
CA GLU A 138 11.36 -0.80 15.00
C GLU A 138 10.25 0.03 15.67
N ARG A 139 10.05 1.27 15.25
CA ARG A 139 8.93 2.09 15.73
C ARG A 139 7.58 1.47 15.37
N ILE A 140 7.41 1.02 14.13
CA ILE A 140 6.21 0.29 13.68
C ILE A 140 5.99 -0.93 14.56
N ARG A 141 7.01 -1.80 14.69
CA ARG A 141 6.95 -3.00 15.50
C ARG A 141 6.52 -2.71 16.94
N THR A 142 7.11 -1.71 17.54
CA THR A 142 6.84 -1.35 18.94
C THR A 142 5.43 -0.77 19.13
N ILE A 143 4.96 0.08 18.21
CA ILE A 143 3.61 0.63 18.26
C ILE A 143 2.58 -0.48 18.15
N ILE A 144 2.74 -1.41 17.21
CA ILE A 144 1.82 -2.53 17.04
C ILE A 144 1.86 -3.46 18.25
N ALA A 145 3.04 -3.83 18.76
CA ALA A 145 3.17 -4.73 19.92
C ALA A 145 2.56 -4.15 21.22
N ASN A 146 2.51 -2.82 21.36
CA ASN A 146 1.97 -2.13 22.53
C ASN A 146 0.53 -1.65 22.36
N HIS A 147 -0.09 -1.91 21.19
CA HIS A 147 -1.46 -1.49 20.93
C HIS A 147 -2.47 -2.56 21.40
N ASP A 148 -3.52 -2.11 22.08
CA ASP A 148 -4.66 -2.94 22.46
C ASP A 148 -5.66 -3.03 21.31
N PHE A 149 -5.62 -4.13 20.55
CA PHE A 149 -6.51 -4.35 19.40
C PHE A 149 -7.91 -4.69 19.85
N VAL A 150 -8.84 -3.75 19.71
CA VAL A 150 -10.26 -3.92 20.13
C VAL A 150 -11.00 -4.75 19.08
N ILE A 151 -11.38 -5.99 19.42
CA ILE A 151 -12.16 -6.88 18.55
C ILE A 151 -13.66 -6.91 18.91
N SER A 152 -13.99 -6.60 20.16
CA SER A 152 -15.37 -6.43 20.64
C SER A 152 -15.42 -5.42 21.79
N PRO A 153 -16.60 -4.95 22.25
CA PRO A 153 -16.72 -4.00 23.36
C PRO A 153 -16.06 -4.45 24.68
N THR A 154 -15.86 -5.75 24.84
CA THR A 154 -15.32 -6.36 26.06
C THR A 154 -14.02 -7.13 25.85
N LYS A 155 -13.44 -7.10 24.62
CA LYS A 155 -12.29 -7.93 24.30
C LYS A 155 -11.25 -7.17 23.48
N THR A 156 -10.04 -7.18 23.98
CA THR A 156 -8.83 -6.73 23.28
C THR A 156 -7.85 -7.89 23.05
N LEU A 157 -6.98 -7.75 22.07
CA LEU A 157 -5.91 -8.69 21.76
C LEU A 157 -4.58 -7.95 21.64
N ASN A 158 -3.50 -8.61 22.00
CA ASN A 158 -2.16 -8.17 21.65
C ASN A 158 -1.74 -8.87 20.36
N VAL A 159 -1.24 -8.08 19.41
CA VAL A 159 -0.76 -8.56 18.12
C VAL A 159 0.68 -8.11 17.94
N THR A 160 1.50 -8.97 17.39
CA THR A 160 2.86 -8.61 16.99
C THR A 160 3.04 -8.81 15.50
N LEU A 161 4.13 -8.28 14.97
CA LEU A 161 4.48 -8.45 13.57
C LEU A 161 5.97 -8.67 13.38
N SER A 162 6.29 -9.41 12.32
CA SER A 162 7.65 -9.64 11.86
C SER A 162 7.90 -8.75 10.65
N ILE A 163 9.02 -8.06 10.62
CA ILE A 163 9.40 -7.13 9.55
C ILE A 163 10.68 -7.56 8.89
N GLY A 164 10.68 -7.68 7.56
CA GLY A 164 11.86 -7.79 6.74
C GLY A 164 12.20 -6.46 6.09
N LEU A 165 13.45 -6.03 6.21
CA LEU A 165 13.96 -4.80 5.64
C LEU A 165 14.98 -5.12 4.55
N ALA A 166 14.77 -4.59 3.35
CA ALA A 166 15.74 -4.65 2.25
C ALA A 166 16.04 -3.25 1.71
N MET A 167 17.32 -3.03 1.35
CA MET A 167 17.79 -1.73 0.87
C MET A 167 18.33 -1.83 -0.54
N MET A 168 17.93 -0.90 -1.40
CA MET A 168 18.57 -0.65 -2.67
C MET A 168 19.32 0.69 -2.61
N HIS A 169 20.61 0.65 -2.96
CA HIS A 169 21.49 1.81 -3.10
C HIS A 169 22.50 1.55 -4.23
N SER A 170 23.31 2.54 -4.59
CA SER A 170 24.21 2.47 -5.74
C SER A 170 25.15 1.27 -5.77
N GLU A 171 25.57 0.77 -4.62
CA GLU A 171 26.52 -0.35 -4.45
C GLU A 171 25.83 -1.67 -4.08
N SER A 172 24.50 -1.70 -3.94
CA SER A 172 23.78 -2.92 -3.58
C SER A 172 23.75 -3.94 -4.73
N GLN A 173 23.64 -5.22 -4.38
CA GLN A 173 23.42 -6.28 -5.36
C GLN A 173 21.96 -6.30 -5.86
N ILE A 174 21.06 -5.65 -5.18
CA ILE A 174 19.65 -5.50 -5.54
C ILE A 174 19.54 -4.53 -6.71
N LYS A 175 19.09 -5.04 -7.87
CA LYS A 175 19.11 -4.26 -9.14
C LYS A 175 17.71 -3.93 -9.67
N ASN A 176 16.67 -4.52 -9.17
CA ASN A 176 15.31 -4.30 -9.66
C ASN A 176 14.28 -4.45 -8.52
N SER A 177 13.04 -4.13 -8.81
CA SER A 177 11.91 -4.21 -7.89
C SER A 177 11.68 -5.64 -7.36
N ALA A 178 11.80 -6.63 -8.23
CA ALA A 178 11.60 -8.04 -7.87
C ALA A 178 12.67 -8.53 -6.87
N ASP A 179 13.94 -8.16 -7.09
CA ASP A 179 15.03 -8.49 -6.17
C ASP A 179 14.83 -7.79 -4.82
N LEU A 180 14.40 -6.52 -4.82
CA LEU A 180 14.16 -5.73 -3.60
C LEU A 180 13.03 -6.35 -2.77
N LEU A 181 11.91 -6.66 -3.40
CA LEU A 181 10.77 -7.28 -2.74
C LEU A 181 11.10 -8.67 -2.21
N LYS A 182 11.78 -9.49 -3.02
CA LYS A 182 12.21 -10.84 -2.62
C LYS A 182 13.15 -10.81 -1.43
N ALA A 183 14.10 -9.88 -1.40
CA ALA A 183 15.03 -9.74 -0.28
C ALA A 183 14.28 -9.35 1.02
N ALA A 184 13.32 -8.43 0.94
CA ALA A 184 12.49 -8.04 2.08
C ALA A 184 11.63 -9.22 2.58
N ASP A 185 11.01 -9.99 1.70
CA ASP A 185 10.21 -11.18 2.04
C ASP A 185 11.08 -12.26 2.73
N GLN A 186 12.26 -12.55 2.18
CA GLN A 186 13.21 -13.50 2.82
C GLN A 186 13.62 -13.03 4.22
N ALA A 187 13.77 -11.73 4.44
CA ALA A 187 14.08 -11.18 5.75
C ALA A 187 12.90 -11.32 6.73
N VAL A 188 11.63 -11.22 6.28
CA VAL A 188 10.46 -11.56 7.12
C VAL A 188 10.52 -13.02 7.56
N TYR A 189 10.81 -13.93 6.64
CA TYR A 189 10.94 -15.34 6.98
C TYR A 189 12.02 -15.55 8.06
N ALA A 190 13.18 -14.90 7.93
CA ALA A 190 14.23 -14.94 8.93
C ALA A 190 13.77 -14.37 10.29
N ALA A 191 13.01 -13.26 10.30
CA ALA A 191 12.41 -12.69 11.50
C ALA A 191 11.47 -13.70 12.19
N LYS A 192 10.60 -14.37 11.42
CA LYS A 192 9.67 -15.39 11.94
C LYS A 192 10.39 -16.59 12.55
N VAL A 193 11.41 -17.11 11.89
CA VAL A 193 12.21 -18.25 12.37
C VAL A 193 13.01 -17.88 13.63
N SER A 194 13.51 -16.64 13.71
CA SER A 194 14.29 -16.16 14.85
C SER A 194 13.46 -15.84 16.10
N GLY A 195 12.14 -16.07 16.07
CA GLY A 195 11.26 -15.92 17.25
C GLY A 195 10.22 -14.81 17.14
N ARG A 196 9.97 -14.28 15.91
CA ARG A 196 8.93 -13.28 15.63
C ARG A 196 9.11 -11.95 16.36
N ASN A 197 8.13 -11.04 16.24
CA ASN A 197 8.10 -9.73 16.87
C ASN A 197 9.45 -8.98 16.78
N ARG A 198 10.01 -8.90 15.58
CA ARG A 198 11.31 -8.29 15.31
C ARG A 198 11.46 -7.78 13.89
N VAL A 199 12.45 -6.93 13.72
CA VAL A 199 12.95 -6.50 12.42
C VAL A 199 14.17 -7.35 12.05
N HIS A 200 14.22 -7.82 10.81
CA HIS A 200 15.39 -8.49 10.24
C HIS A 200 15.82 -7.77 8.96
N ASN A 201 17.12 -7.46 8.86
CA ASN A 201 17.70 -6.89 7.66
C ASN A 201 18.05 -7.99 6.66
N ALA A 202 17.70 -7.81 5.39
CA ALA A 202 18.29 -8.57 4.31
C ALA A 202 19.79 -8.25 4.22
N ASN A 203 20.60 -9.29 4.11
CA ASN A 203 22.05 -9.17 3.95
C ASN A 203 22.41 -8.70 2.54
#